data_8415f864a5370190c9c81f1825f90ada
#
_entry.id   8415f864a5370190c9c81f1825f90ada
#
_cell.length_a   1.000
_cell.length_b   1.000
_cell.length_c   1.000
_cell.angle_alpha   90.00
_cell.angle_beta   90.00
_cell.angle_gamma   90.00
#
_symmetry.space_group_name_H-M   'P 1'
#
loop_
_entity.id
_entity.type
_entity.pdbx_description
1 polymer ?
#
loop_
_entity_poly.entity_id
_entity_poly.type
_entity_poly.pdbx_seq_one_letter_code
_entity_poly.pdbx_strand_id
1 'polypeptide(L)'
;TQKGWRATRANKRNLSTTIKPKDRPYNQQRYLGGNVLGGSRAPKDFGAALMNHPLARNIPSGSRLVPTPAMKKDKYGNVSKTQIKRLFEQANTSYYQSKSVFIGEPRGGNRPPGVYRRSNKNTMLTPLFYAVSNVRYGARFPAEKVIGQTIQRDFGLYLRQELAKNVAKNVKAGKADTRTGIF
;
A
#
# COMPACT_ATOMS: atom_id res chain seq x y z
N THR A 1 -12.38 2.94 -2.54
CA THR A 1 -11.67 3.23 -1.28
C THR A 1 -12.58 3.30 -0.06
N GLN A 2 -13.88 3.62 -0.20
CA GLN A 2 -14.83 3.65 0.93
C GLN A 2 -14.90 2.31 1.70
N LYS A 3 -14.75 1.18 1.02
CA LYS A 3 -14.73 -0.15 1.63
C LYS A 3 -13.38 -0.52 2.30
N GLY A 4 -12.40 0.36 2.25
CA GLY A 4 -11.04 0.12 2.73
C GLY A 4 -10.81 0.38 4.22
N TRP A 5 -11.77 0.94 4.92
CA TRP A 5 -11.67 1.30 6.34
C TRP A 5 -12.59 0.46 7.19
N ARG A 6 -12.20 0.24 8.43
CA ARG A 6 -12.96 -0.45 9.46
C ARG A 6 -12.95 0.39 10.72
N ALA A 7 -14.12 0.60 11.29
CA ALA A 7 -14.30 1.16 12.63
C ALA A 7 -14.64 0.04 13.62
N THR A 8 -14.05 0.06 14.80
CA THR A 8 -14.50 -0.78 15.91
C THR A 8 -15.75 -0.14 16.52
N ARG A 9 -16.71 -0.94 16.97
CA ARG A 9 -17.89 -0.41 17.66
C ARG A 9 -17.53 -0.08 19.11
N ALA A 10 -17.93 1.09 19.55
CA ALA A 10 -17.96 1.41 20.97
C ALA A 10 -19.00 0.52 21.68
N ASN A 11 -18.76 0.22 22.93
CA ASN A 11 -19.70 -0.51 23.79
C ASN A 11 -19.88 0.23 25.12
N LYS A 12 -20.81 -0.23 25.96
CA LYS A 12 -21.12 0.43 27.25
C LYS A 12 -19.93 0.51 28.21
N ARG A 13 -18.97 -0.42 28.11
CA ARG A 13 -17.76 -0.44 28.96
C ARG A 13 -16.61 0.37 28.35
N ASN A 14 -16.59 0.45 27.04
CA ASN A 14 -15.55 1.19 26.31
C ASN A 14 -16.23 2.07 25.24
N LEU A 15 -16.31 3.36 25.52
CA LEU A 15 -16.90 4.36 24.65
C LEU A 15 -15.95 4.84 23.54
N SER A 16 -14.83 4.13 23.32
CA SER A 16 -13.88 4.46 22.27
C SER A 16 -14.17 3.72 20.97
N THR A 17 -13.86 4.37 19.86
CA THR A 17 -13.90 3.81 18.51
C THR A 17 -12.55 4.00 17.83
N THR A 18 -12.01 2.94 17.28
CA THR A 18 -10.77 2.99 16.50
C THR A 18 -11.10 2.84 15.01
N ILE A 19 -10.64 3.78 14.20
CA ILE A 19 -10.75 3.73 12.74
C ILE A 19 -9.40 3.29 12.19
N LYS A 20 -9.39 2.16 11.49
CA LYS A 20 -8.16 1.62 10.90
C LYS A 20 -8.40 1.08 9.49
N PRO A 21 -7.35 1.05 8.63
CA PRO A 21 -7.44 0.40 7.34
C PRO A 21 -7.74 -1.09 7.51
N LYS A 22 -8.51 -1.68 6.57
CA LYS A 22 -8.72 -3.14 6.54
C LYS A 22 -7.45 -3.83 6.05
N ASP A 23 -6.98 -4.82 6.79
CA ASP A 23 -5.78 -5.57 6.44
C ASP A 23 -6.04 -6.64 5.36
N ARG A 24 -7.29 -7.10 5.23
CA ARG A 24 -7.68 -8.13 4.26
C ARG A 24 -8.81 -7.64 3.35
N PRO A 25 -8.85 -8.10 2.11
CA PRO A 25 -7.96 -9.07 1.46
C PRO A 25 -6.67 -8.46 0.86
N TYR A 26 -6.45 -7.15 0.92
CA TYR A 26 -5.44 -6.46 0.09
C TYR A 26 -4.32 -5.77 0.87
N ASN A 27 -4.10 -6.12 2.16
CA ASN A 27 -3.05 -5.49 2.98
C ASN A 27 -3.04 -3.96 2.83
N GLN A 28 -4.17 -3.31 3.02
CA GLN A 28 -4.32 -1.87 2.74
C GLN A 28 -3.44 -1.01 3.64
N GLN A 29 -3.07 -1.47 4.82
CA GLN A 29 -2.08 -0.83 5.67
C GLN A 29 -0.74 -0.62 4.93
N ARG A 30 -0.28 -1.61 4.16
CA ARG A 30 0.94 -1.50 3.36
C ARG A 30 0.87 -0.39 2.31
N TYR A 31 -0.33 -0.10 1.78
CA TYR A 31 -0.51 0.93 0.75
C TYR A 31 -0.84 2.29 1.33
N LEU A 32 -1.67 2.34 2.35
CA LEU A 32 -2.18 3.58 2.94
C LEU A 32 -1.23 4.14 3.99
N GLY A 33 -0.51 3.30 4.73
CA GLY A 33 0.40 3.74 5.77
C GLY A 33 1.40 4.79 5.28
N GLY A 34 2.07 4.52 4.14
CA GLY A 34 3.01 5.48 3.55
C GLY A 34 2.36 6.79 3.08
N ASN A 35 1.07 6.78 2.73
CA ASN A 35 0.35 7.99 2.32
C ASN A 35 -0.21 8.78 3.50
N VAL A 36 -0.50 8.11 4.61
CA VAL A 36 -1.06 8.74 5.83
C VAL A 36 0.04 9.22 6.75
N LEU A 37 0.99 8.34 7.05
CA LEU A 37 2.06 8.62 8.02
C LEU A 37 3.35 9.11 7.36
N GLY A 38 3.48 8.94 6.04
CA GLY A 38 4.75 9.15 5.36
C GLY A 38 5.78 8.07 5.72
N GLY A 39 7.06 8.39 5.51
CA GLY A 39 8.16 7.49 5.84
C GLY A 39 8.50 6.47 4.75
N SER A 40 9.16 5.38 5.14
CA SER A 40 9.56 4.36 4.19
C SER A 40 8.49 3.30 4.04
N ARG A 41 8.28 2.81 2.82
CA ARG A 41 7.35 1.72 2.52
C ARG A 41 8.12 0.42 2.28
N ALA A 42 7.63 -0.69 2.81
CA ALA A 42 8.21 -2.00 2.50
C ALA A 42 8.24 -2.27 0.98
N PRO A 43 9.27 -2.96 0.45
CA PRO A 43 9.31 -3.36 -0.95
C PRO A 43 8.06 -4.18 -1.31
N LYS A 44 7.61 -4.09 -2.55
CA LYS A 44 6.57 -4.99 -3.06
C LYS A 44 7.13 -6.43 -3.09
N ASP A 45 6.27 -7.42 -2.89
CA ASP A 45 6.67 -8.84 -2.83
C ASP A 45 7.51 -9.27 -4.05
N PHE A 46 7.17 -8.76 -5.22
CA PHE A 46 7.97 -8.93 -6.44
C PHE A 46 9.37 -8.31 -6.32
N GLY A 47 9.48 -7.09 -5.79
CA GLY A 47 10.77 -6.44 -5.58
C GLY A 47 11.63 -7.22 -4.59
N ALA A 48 11.03 -7.70 -3.51
CA ALA A 48 11.72 -8.55 -2.54
C ALA A 48 12.19 -9.87 -3.17
N ALA A 49 11.35 -10.54 -3.96
CA ALA A 49 11.71 -11.78 -4.66
C ALA A 49 12.87 -11.56 -5.65
N LEU A 50 12.87 -10.44 -6.39
CA LEU A 50 13.95 -10.12 -7.30
C LEU A 50 15.26 -9.80 -6.57
N MET A 51 15.18 -9.10 -5.44
CA MET A 51 16.36 -8.78 -4.63
C MET A 51 17.01 -10.02 -4.00
N ASN A 52 16.22 -11.06 -3.73
CA ASN A 52 16.71 -12.35 -3.24
C ASN A 52 17.24 -13.26 -4.37
N HIS A 53 17.15 -12.81 -5.62
CA HIS A 53 17.64 -13.60 -6.76
C HIS A 53 19.18 -13.61 -6.78
N PRO A 54 19.84 -14.75 -7.08
CA PRO A 54 21.30 -14.84 -7.11
C PRO A 54 21.99 -13.81 -8.01
N LEU A 55 21.34 -13.39 -9.09
CA LEU A 55 21.85 -12.36 -10.00
C LEU A 55 21.74 -10.93 -9.44
N ALA A 56 21.02 -10.71 -8.37
CA ALA A 56 20.84 -9.40 -7.75
C ALA A 56 21.93 -9.04 -6.73
N ARG A 57 22.99 -9.82 -6.61
CA ARG A 57 24.07 -9.63 -5.62
C ARG A 57 24.68 -8.24 -5.62
N ASN A 58 24.74 -7.59 -6.78
CA ASN A 58 25.29 -6.24 -6.95
C ASN A 58 24.26 -5.12 -6.77
N ILE A 59 23.04 -5.45 -6.37
CA ILE A 59 22.03 -4.44 -6.06
C ILE A 59 22.07 -4.18 -4.56
N PRO A 60 22.21 -2.93 -4.10
CA PRO A 60 22.25 -2.62 -2.69
C PRO A 60 21.04 -3.14 -1.92
N SER A 61 21.28 -3.77 -0.78
CA SER A 61 20.23 -4.28 0.11
C SER A 61 19.25 -3.18 0.47
N GLY A 62 17.96 -3.50 0.55
CA GLY A 62 16.90 -2.53 0.85
C GLY A 62 16.48 -1.62 -0.32
N SER A 63 17.12 -1.72 -1.48
CA SER A 63 16.73 -1.00 -2.68
C SER A 63 15.31 -1.37 -3.14
N ARG A 64 14.68 -0.47 -3.87
CA ARG A 64 13.34 -0.66 -4.46
C ARG A 64 13.41 -0.57 -5.96
N LEU A 65 12.71 -1.48 -6.60
CA LEU A 65 12.63 -1.49 -8.06
C LEU A 65 11.53 -0.54 -8.53
N VAL A 66 11.94 0.49 -9.24
CA VAL A 66 11.04 1.48 -9.85
C VAL A 66 10.97 1.22 -11.35
N PRO A 67 9.79 0.97 -11.91
CA PRO A 67 9.65 0.70 -13.34
C PRO A 67 9.92 1.97 -14.17
N THR A 68 10.72 1.83 -15.22
CA THR A 68 11.02 2.89 -16.16
C THR A 68 9.88 3.10 -17.18
N PRO A 69 9.95 4.13 -18.03
CA PRO A 69 9.00 4.30 -19.16
C PRO A 69 9.02 3.14 -20.16
N ALA A 70 10.12 2.40 -20.28
CA ALA A 70 10.21 1.23 -21.17
C ALA A 70 9.36 0.03 -20.71
N MET A 71 8.87 0.05 -19.47
CA MET A 71 7.94 -0.96 -18.98
C MET A 71 6.49 -0.57 -19.25
N LYS A 72 5.73 -1.49 -19.84
CA LYS A 72 4.29 -1.31 -20.01
C LYS A 72 3.60 -1.34 -18.64
N LYS A 73 2.92 -0.25 -18.33
CA LYS A 73 2.22 -0.03 -17.06
C LYS A 73 0.72 0.03 -17.31
N ASP A 74 -0.05 -0.36 -16.30
CA ASP A 74 -1.50 -0.13 -16.27
C ASP A 74 -1.82 1.35 -15.97
N LYS A 75 -3.10 1.71 -16.00
CA LYS A 75 -3.58 3.06 -15.67
C LYS A 75 -3.21 3.55 -14.27
N TYR A 76 -2.78 2.66 -13.38
CA TYR A 76 -2.34 2.97 -12.03
C TYR A 76 -0.81 2.99 -11.88
N GLY A 77 -0.07 2.84 -12.97
CA GLY A 77 1.39 2.81 -12.97
C GLY A 77 2.00 1.48 -12.50
N ASN A 78 1.22 0.40 -12.42
CA ASN A 78 1.72 -0.91 -12.03
C ASN A 78 2.10 -1.75 -13.26
N VAL A 79 3.14 -2.56 -13.09
CA VAL A 79 3.54 -3.57 -14.07
C VAL A 79 2.75 -4.86 -13.80
N SER A 80 2.24 -5.51 -14.84
CA SER A 80 1.45 -6.73 -14.70
C SER A 80 2.28 -7.90 -14.17
N LYS A 81 1.65 -8.78 -13.40
CA LYS A 81 2.28 -10.00 -12.86
C LYS A 81 2.87 -10.89 -13.95
N THR A 82 2.18 -10.98 -15.09
CA THR A 82 2.63 -11.77 -16.25
C THR A 82 3.94 -11.24 -16.83
N GLN A 83 4.07 -9.92 -16.96
CA GLN A 83 5.32 -9.32 -17.42
C GLN A 83 6.47 -9.58 -16.45
N ILE A 84 6.20 -9.46 -15.17
CA ILE A 84 7.17 -9.73 -14.11
C ILE A 84 7.65 -11.18 -14.18
N LYS A 85 6.72 -12.14 -14.28
CA LYS A 85 7.03 -13.57 -14.42
C LYS A 85 7.93 -13.84 -15.63
N ARG A 86 7.59 -13.28 -16.79
CA ARG A 86 8.43 -13.40 -18.02
C ARG A 86 9.84 -12.83 -17.82
N LEU A 87 9.98 -11.73 -17.10
CA LEU A 87 11.32 -11.17 -16.81
C LEU A 87 12.15 -12.11 -15.94
N PHE A 88 11.54 -12.77 -14.96
CA PHE A 88 12.23 -13.78 -14.16
C PHE A 88 12.65 -15.00 -14.99
N GLU A 89 11.78 -15.50 -15.84
CA GLU A 89 12.07 -16.60 -16.74
C GLU A 89 13.24 -16.25 -17.67
N GLN A 90 13.22 -15.06 -18.27
CA GLN A 90 14.30 -14.56 -19.12
C GLN A 90 15.63 -14.33 -18.38
N ALA A 91 15.55 -13.94 -17.11
CA ALA A 91 16.75 -13.77 -16.27
C ALA A 91 17.36 -15.11 -15.82
N ASN A 92 16.52 -16.14 -15.65
CA ASN A 92 16.93 -17.47 -15.21
C ASN A 92 17.45 -18.37 -16.34
N THR A 93 17.26 -17.97 -17.58
CA THR A 93 17.73 -18.75 -18.74
C THR A 93 19.26 -18.91 -18.67
N SER A 94 19.73 -20.12 -18.93
CA SER A 94 21.13 -20.57 -18.76
C SER A 94 22.18 -19.63 -19.33
N TYR A 95 23.35 -19.66 -18.73
CA TYR A 95 24.51 -18.81 -19.05
C TYR A 95 24.91 -18.80 -20.53
N TYR A 96 24.62 -19.89 -21.24
CA TYR A 96 25.00 -20.08 -22.66
C TYR A 96 23.94 -19.63 -23.67
N GLN A 97 22.69 -19.36 -23.24
CA GLN A 97 21.68 -18.77 -24.11
C GLN A 97 21.70 -17.27 -23.89
N SER A 98 21.75 -16.48 -24.95
CA SER A 98 21.83 -15.02 -24.91
C SER A 98 20.78 -14.44 -23.94
N LYS A 99 21.20 -14.09 -22.75
CA LYS A 99 20.31 -13.54 -21.71
C LYS A 99 19.77 -12.23 -22.19
N SER A 100 18.52 -12.22 -22.60
CA SER A 100 17.84 -10.98 -23.01
C SER A 100 17.62 -10.02 -21.82
N VAL A 101 17.66 -10.52 -20.59
CA VAL A 101 17.51 -9.72 -19.38
C VAL A 101 18.76 -9.84 -18.50
N PHE A 102 19.23 -8.70 -18.07
CA PHE A 102 20.38 -8.55 -17.17
C PHE A 102 19.92 -7.90 -15.87
N ILE A 103 20.35 -8.44 -14.74
CA ILE A 103 20.09 -7.91 -13.40
C ILE A 103 21.41 -7.54 -12.76
N GLY A 104 21.55 -6.30 -12.30
CA GLY A 104 22.74 -5.80 -11.66
C GLY A 104 23.13 -4.40 -12.12
N GLU A 105 24.40 -4.07 -11.93
CA GLU A 105 24.98 -2.80 -12.34
C GLU A 105 25.68 -2.97 -13.71
N PRO A 106 25.34 -2.16 -14.72
CA PRO A 106 25.99 -2.21 -16.04
C PRO A 106 27.46 -1.74 -15.93
N ARG A 107 28.38 -2.50 -16.52
CA ARG A 107 29.78 -2.08 -16.63
C ARG A 107 29.93 -0.93 -17.63
N GLY A 108 30.82 0.00 -17.35
CA GLY A 108 31.23 1.04 -18.30
C GLY A 108 30.29 2.24 -18.44
N GLY A 109 29.57 2.63 -17.38
CA GLY A 109 28.78 3.85 -17.40
C GLY A 109 28.13 4.19 -16.08
N ASN A 110 27.73 5.44 -15.89
CA ASN A 110 27.01 5.94 -14.70
C ASN A 110 25.53 5.49 -14.67
N ARG A 111 25.26 4.24 -15.00
CA ARG A 111 23.89 3.70 -14.99
C ARG A 111 23.62 3.06 -13.62
N PRO A 112 22.51 3.41 -12.95
CA PRO A 112 22.21 2.84 -11.65
C PRO A 112 21.96 1.32 -11.75
N PRO A 113 22.20 0.57 -10.65
CA PRO A 113 21.85 -0.85 -10.62
C PRO A 113 20.36 -1.05 -10.89
N GLY A 114 20.01 -2.17 -11.52
CA GLY A 114 18.62 -2.42 -11.89
C GLY A 114 18.41 -3.66 -12.75
N VAL A 115 17.30 -3.66 -13.48
CA VAL A 115 16.95 -4.68 -14.46
C VAL A 115 16.98 -4.07 -15.84
N TYR A 116 17.75 -4.66 -16.72
CA TYR A 116 17.96 -4.17 -18.08
C TYR A 116 17.64 -5.25 -19.12
N ARG A 117 17.16 -4.83 -20.26
CA ARG A 117 17.02 -5.67 -21.47
C ARG A 117 18.15 -5.37 -22.42
N ARG A 118 18.79 -6.42 -22.92
CA ARG A 118 19.78 -6.33 -24.00
C ARG A 118 19.06 -6.31 -25.34
N SER A 119 19.55 -5.49 -26.28
CA SER A 119 19.13 -5.58 -27.68
C SER A 119 19.62 -6.88 -28.31
N ASN A 120 19.02 -7.29 -29.44
CA ASN A 120 19.37 -8.53 -30.15
C ASN A 120 20.86 -8.64 -30.53
N LYS A 121 21.54 -7.52 -30.64
CA LYS A 121 22.99 -7.47 -30.94
C LYS A 121 23.85 -7.21 -29.71
N ASN A 122 23.29 -7.30 -28.51
CA ASN A 122 23.99 -7.01 -27.22
C ASN A 122 24.65 -5.63 -27.11
N THR A 123 24.37 -4.72 -28.04
CA THR A 123 25.01 -3.40 -28.09
C THR A 123 24.33 -2.34 -27.22
N MET A 124 23.04 -2.51 -26.93
CA MET A 124 22.29 -1.54 -26.15
C MET A 124 21.59 -2.19 -24.96
N LEU A 125 21.63 -1.50 -23.83
CA LEU A 125 20.87 -1.87 -22.61
C LEU A 125 19.71 -0.91 -22.43
N THR A 126 18.49 -1.43 -22.49
CA THR A 126 17.27 -0.69 -22.16
C THR A 126 16.90 -0.92 -20.70
N PRO A 127 16.85 0.11 -19.85
CA PRO A 127 16.47 -0.05 -18.45
C PRO A 127 14.99 -0.40 -18.36
N LEU A 128 14.66 -1.45 -17.61
CA LEU A 128 13.30 -1.86 -17.30
C LEU A 128 12.89 -1.43 -15.89
N PHE A 129 13.80 -1.60 -14.94
CA PHE A 129 13.65 -1.14 -13.57
C PHE A 129 14.96 -0.55 -13.08
N TYR A 130 14.88 0.53 -12.32
CA TYR A 130 15.99 1.04 -11.53
C TYR A 130 15.87 0.59 -10.08
N ALA A 131 16.99 0.20 -9.48
CA ALA A 131 17.09 -0.02 -8.05
C ALA A 131 17.38 1.31 -7.37
N VAL A 132 16.44 1.80 -6.57
CA VAL A 132 16.54 3.07 -5.84
C VAL A 132 16.59 2.78 -4.35
N SER A 133 17.63 3.25 -3.68
CA SER A 133 17.76 3.21 -2.22
C SER A 133 17.03 4.38 -1.57
N ASN A 134 16.63 4.22 -0.31
CA ASN A 134 16.10 5.31 0.54
C ASN A 134 14.89 6.06 0.00
N VAL A 135 13.93 5.36 -0.62
CA VAL A 135 12.68 5.98 -1.06
C VAL A 135 11.85 6.35 0.16
N ARG A 136 11.72 7.64 0.42
CA ARG A 136 10.82 8.20 1.43
C ARG A 136 9.57 8.77 0.75
N TYR A 137 8.43 8.54 1.37
CA TYR A 137 7.15 9.09 0.93
C TYR A 137 6.73 10.20 1.89
N GLY A 138 6.31 11.34 1.37
CA GLY A 138 5.64 12.37 2.16
C GLY A 138 4.22 11.92 2.52
N ALA A 139 3.73 12.29 3.69
CA ALA A 139 2.33 12.13 4.04
C ALA A 139 1.47 12.98 3.08
N ARG A 140 0.61 12.33 2.30
CA ARG A 140 -0.25 12.99 1.30
C ARG A 140 -1.70 13.10 1.74
N PHE A 141 -2.10 12.27 2.68
CA PHE A 141 -3.47 12.20 3.19
C PHE A 141 -3.51 12.58 4.66
N PRO A 142 -3.99 13.79 5.01
CA PRO A 142 -4.06 14.27 6.39
C PRO A 142 -5.25 13.62 7.12
N ALA A 143 -5.15 12.31 7.41
CA ALA A 143 -6.23 11.51 7.97
C ALA A 143 -6.77 12.09 9.28
N GLU A 144 -5.89 12.48 10.19
CA GLU A 144 -6.27 13.04 11.49
C GLU A 144 -7.07 14.33 11.35
N LYS A 145 -6.63 15.23 10.47
CA LYS A 145 -7.34 16.47 10.19
C LYS A 145 -8.72 16.21 9.63
N VAL A 146 -8.83 15.32 8.63
CA VAL A 146 -10.12 14.98 7.99
C VAL A 146 -11.07 14.32 9.00
N ILE A 147 -10.57 13.38 9.80
CA ILE A 147 -11.37 12.71 10.83
C ILE A 147 -11.83 13.72 11.88
N GLY A 148 -10.93 14.56 12.40
CA GLY A 148 -11.24 15.59 13.38
C GLY A 148 -12.32 16.55 12.89
N GLN A 149 -12.17 17.08 11.68
CA GLN A 149 -13.17 17.98 11.07
C GLN A 149 -14.53 17.28 10.89
N THR A 150 -14.54 16.02 10.47
CA THR A 150 -15.78 15.25 10.29
C THR A 150 -16.47 15.02 11.64
N ILE A 151 -15.72 14.67 12.68
CA ILE A 151 -16.28 14.51 14.03
C ILE A 151 -16.88 15.84 14.52
N GLN A 152 -16.14 16.93 14.45
CA GLN A 152 -16.62 18.23 14.89
C GLN A 152 -17.90 18.66 14.17
N ARG A 153 -18.00 18.41 12.87
CA ARG A 153 -19.16 18.80 12.06
C ARG A 153 -20.37 17.92 12.31
N ASP A 154 -20.18 16.62 12.35
CA ASP A 154 -21.29 15.65 12.19
C ASP A 154 -21.67 14.92 13.49
N PHE A 155 -20.76 14.84 14.48
CA PHE A 155 -20.97 14.04 15.70
C PHE A 155 -22.21 14.46 16.47
N GLY A 156 -22.41 15.77 16.69
CA GLY A 156 -23.55 16.28 17.45
C GLY A 156 -24.89 15.94 16.78
N LEU A 157 -24.95 16.00 15.45
CA LEU A 157 -26.14 15.66 14.69
C LEU A 157 -26.46 14.16 14.81
N TYR A 158 -25.47 13.30 14.56
CA TYR A 158 -25.66 11.85 14.65
C TYR A 158 -25.98 11.40 16.07
N LEU A 159 -25.37 11.98 17.08
CA LEU A 159 -25.65 11.66 18.46
C LEU A 159 -27.13 11.95 18.80
N ARG A 160 -27.63 13.13 18.44
CA ARG A 160 -29.06 13.50 18.66
C ARG A 160 -29.99 12.55 17.92
N GLN A 161 -29.70 12.21 16.67
CA GLN A 161 -30.51 11.27 15.90
C GLN A 161 -30.57 9.88 16.52
N GLU A 162 -29.43 9.35 16.97
CA GLU A 162 -29.37 8.03 17.61
C GLU A 162 -30.02 8.02 18.99
N LEU A 163 -29.89 9.08 19.78
CA LEU A 163 -30.61 9.23 21.04
C LEU A 163 -32.11 9.25 20.81
N ALA A 164 -32.60 10.05 19.86
CA ALA A 164 -34.02 10.11 19.52
C ALA A 164 -34.58 8.74 19.09
N LYS A 165 -33.86 8.02 18.25
CA LYS A 165 -34.23 6.65 17.83
C LYS A 165 -34.31 5.68 19.02
N ASN A 166 -33.32 5.72 19.92
CA ASN A 166 -33.30 4.84 21.08
C ASN A 166 -34.42 5.17 22.08
N VAL A 167 -34.70 6.46 22.32
CA VAL A 167 -35.83 6.88 23.16
C VAL A 167 -37.15 6.40 22.55
N ALA A 168 -37.39 6.67 21.26
CA ALA A 168 -38.60 6.22 20.57
C ALA A 168 -38.77 4.68 20.60
N LYS A 169 -37.66 3.93 20.48
CA LYS A 169 -37.72 2.47 20.58
C LYS A 169 -38.08 1.99 21.99
N ASN A 170 -37.51 2.61 23.02
CA ASN A 170 -37.82 2.25 24.42
C ASN A 170 -39.25 2.62 24.83
N VAL A 171 -39.74 3.75 24.37
CA VAL A 171 -41.12 4.14 24.58
C VAL A 171 -42.09 3.16 23.92
N LYS A 172 -41.85 2.77 22.62
CA LYS A 172 -42.68 1.78 21.92
C LYS A 172 -42.62 0.38 22.56
N ALA A 173 -41.51 0.03 23.21
CA ALA A 173 -41.34 -1.26 23.88
C ALA A 173 -41.95 -1.32 25.28
N GLY A 174 -42.65 -0.27 25.73
CA GLY A 174 -43.27 -0.20 27.06
C GLY A 174 -42.25 -0.24 28.22
N LYS A 175 -40.99 -0.08 27.93
CA LYS A 175 -39.89 0.01 28.91
C LYS A 175 -39.67 1.48 29.34
N ALA A 176 -40.72 2.14 29.74
CA ALA A 176 -40.57 3.32 30.59
C ALA A 176 -40.03 2.76 31.91
N ASP A 177 -38.73 2.93 32.16
CA ASP A 177 -38.08 2.54 33.40
C ASP A 177 -38.63 3.47 34.48
N THR A 178 -39.54 2.95 35.29
CA THR A 178 -40.09 3.59 36.48
C THR A 178 -39.06 3.67 37.64
N ARG A 179 -37.79 3.69 37.32
CA ARG A 179 -36.71 3.87 38.27
C ARG A 179 -36.16 5.31 38.28
N THR A 180 -37.04 6.27 38.36
CA THR A 180 -36.70 7.63 38.76
C THR A 180 -37.33 7.89 40.14
N GLY A 181 -36.83 7.21 41.14
CA GLY A 181 -37.06 7.50 42.51
C GLY A 181 -35.74 7.42 43.25
N ILE A 182 -34.93 8.46 43.12
CA ILE A 182 -33.89 8.75 44.13
C ILE A 182 -33.83 10.27 44.23
N PHE A 183 -34.33 10.74 45.34
CA PHE A 183 -34.00 12.02 45.91
C PHE A 183 -32.53 12.05 46.33
#